data_dc11368bf206eae60e7d193161c40fb9
#
_entry.id   dc11368bf206eae60e7d193161c40fb9
#
_cell.length_a   1.000
_cell.length_b   1.000
_cell.length_c   1.000
_cell.angle_alpha   90.00
_cell.angle_beta   90.00
_cell.angle_gamma   90.00
#
_symmetry.space_group_name_H-M   'P 1'
#
loop_
_entity.id
_entity.type
_entity.pdbx_description
1 polymer ?
#
loop_
_entity_poly.entity_id
_entity_poly.type
_entity_poly.pdbx_seq_one_letter_code
_entity_poly.pdbx_strand_id
1 'polypeptide(L)'
;VGVAILTSAQGRFDDQLAEFPALAARLGGAPHRSSDRAAGPLRQRVRSRTAGRVLLVGDAAGYVDALTGEGLGIAFGGAELLVDCVLAGRVDDYDRRWRRMSRRYRLLTAGLLQASGVAPVRSMIVPAASVFPAAFGGMVNLLAY
;
A
#
# COMPACT_ATOMS: atom_id res chain seq x y z
N VAL A 1 17.76 7.58 9.05
CA VAL A 1 16.52 7.92 8.33
C VAL A 1 16.44 7.02 7.12
N GLY A 2 15.26 6.42 6.85
CA GLY A 2 14.96 5.71 5.62
C GLY A 2 14.21 6.64 4.67
N VAL A 3 14.56 6.59 3.38
CA VAL A 3 13.85 7.32 2.33
C VAL A 3 13.34 6.30 1.30
N ALA A 4 12.05 6.38 0.98
CA ALA A 4 11.44 5.58 -0.07
C ALA A 4 10.70 6.51 -1.04
N ILE A 5 10.90 6.30 -2.33
CA ILE A 5 10.26 7.07 -3.40
C ILE A 5 9.33 6.13 -4.16
N LEU A 6 8.05 6.51 -4.23
CA LEU A 6 7.04 5.85 -5.07
C LEU A 6 6.99 6.59 -6.40
N THR A 7 7.36 5.92 -7.48
CA THR A 7 7.45 6.53 -8.81
C THR A 7 7.10 5.52 -9.91
N SER A 8 6.60 6.02 -11.03
CA SER A 8 6.52 5.27 -12.28
C SER A 8 7.72 5.50 -13.20
N ALA A 9 8.60 6.45 -12.87
CA ALA A 9 9.82 6.72 -13.61
C ALA A 9 10.86 5.64 -13.34
N GLN A 10 11.66 5.36 -14.36
CA GLN A 10 12.87 4.54 -14.23
C GLN A 10 14.07 5.47 -14.01
N GLY A 11 15.04 5.04 -13.22
CA GLY A 11 16.25 5.83 -12.95
C GLY A 11 16.93 5.43 -11.66
N ARG A 12 18.05 6.09 -11.38
CA ARG A 12 18.77 5.91 -10.12
C ARG A 12 18.03 6.64 -9.00
N PHE A 13 18.22 6.19 -7.78
CA PHE A 13 17.63 6.83 -6.60
C PHE A 13 18.05 8.31 -6.48
N ASP A 14 19.31 8.63 -6.72
CA ASP A 14 19.82 9.99 -6.62
C ASP A 14 19.18 10.94 -7.65
N ASP A 15 18.95 10.48 -8.88
CA ASP A 15 18.28 11.26 -9.93
C ASP A 15 16.84 11.59 -9.52
N GLN A 16 16.15 10.62 -8.94
CA GLN A 16 14.78 10.80 -8.44
C GLN A 16 14.74 11.68 -7.17
N LEU A 17 15.73 11.56 -6.28
CA LEU A 17 15.83 12.40 -5.09
C LEU A 17 16.05 13.86 -5.45
N ALA A 18 16.77 14.14 -6.56
CA ALA A 18 17.01 15.50 -7.04
C ALA A 18 15.73 16.25 -7.43
N GLU A 19 14.63 15.52 -7.74
CA GLU A 19 13.30 16.12 -7.97
C GLU A 19 12.70 16.72 -6.67
N PHE A 20 13.27 16.40 -5.50
CA PHE A 20 12.82 16.85 -4.18
C PHE A 20 13.89 17.69 -3.47
N PRO A 21 14.17 18.93 -3.94
CA PRO A 21 15.31 19.72 -3.45
C PRO A 21 15.26 20.02 -1.94
N ALA A 22 14.08 20.22 -1.38
CA ALA A 22 13.90 20.44 0.07
C ALA A 22 14.29 19.19 0.89
N LEU A 23 13.97 18.00 0.39
CA LEU A 23 14.34 16.72 1.02
C LEU A 23 15.86 16.49 0.87
N ALA A 24 16.40 16.68 -0.32
CA ALA A 24 17.82 16.54 -0.60
C ALA A 24 18.66 17.47 0.30
N ALA A 25 18.26 18.74 0.45
CA ALA A 25 18.90 19.70 1.35
C ALA A 25 18.83 19.24 2.82
N ARG A 26 17.70 18.68 3.27
CA ARG A 26 17.53 18.19 4.64
C ARG A 26 18.39 16.95 4.94
N LEU A 27 18.67 16.13 3.94
CA LEU A 27 19.57 14.99 4.06
C LEU A 27 21.04 15.41 4.14
N GLY A 28 21.38 16.66 3.71
CA GLY A 28 22.67 17.31 3.94
C GLY A 28 23.88 16.58 3.34
N GLY A 29 23.68 15.80 2.26
CA GLY A 29 24.75 14.99 1.68
C GLY A 29 25.23 13.84 2.57
N ALA A 30 24.41 13.41 3.54
CA ALA A 30 24.72 12.28 4.39
C ALA A 30 25.00 11.01 3.56
N PRO A 31 26.06 10.23 3.88
CA PRO A 31 26.42 9.06 3.11
C PRO A 31 25.34 8.00 3.20
N HIS A 32 25.10 7.28 2.10
CA HIS A 32 24.22 6.13 2.08
C HIS A 32 24.73 5.04 3.04
N ARG A 33 23.84 4.54 3.90
CA ARG A 33 24.16 3.49 4.87
C ARG A 33 23.79 2.10 4.36
N SER A 34 23.09 2.01 3.22
CA SER A 34 22.67 0.78 2.55
C SER A 34 22.72 0.99 1.04
N SER A 35 22.80 -0.12 0.30
CA SER A 35 22.58 -0.09 -1.15
C SER A 35 21.13 0.26 -1.48
N ASP A 36 20.93 1.01 -2.57
CA ASP A 36 19.60 1.31 -3.09
C ASP A 36 18.94 0.02 -3.57
N ARG A 37 17.66 -0.10 -3.29
CA ARG A 37 16.83 -1.23 -3.69
C ARG A 37 15.56 -0.72 -4.33
N ALA A 38 15.15 -1.35 -5.43
CA ALA A 38 13.88 -1.09 -6.07
C ALA A 38 13.04 -2.36 -6.10
N ALA A 39 11.73 -2.21 -5.98
CA ALA A 39 10.77 -3.28 -6.12
C ALA A 39 9.61 -2.82 -6.99
N GLY A 40 9.17 -3.66 -7.91
CA GLY A 40 8.03 -3.39 -8.79
C GLY A 40 7.82 -4.52 -9.81
N PRO A 41 6.68 -4.52 -10.49
CA PRO A 41 5.51 -3.69 -10.22
C PRO A 41 4.86 -4.04 -8.87
N LEU A 42 4.39 -3.03 -8.12
CA LEU A 42 3.82 -3.26 -6.79
C LEU A 42 2.46 -3.98 -6.84
N ARG A 43 1.66 -3.69 -7.86
CA ARG A 43 0.32 -4.27 -7.96
C ARG A 43 0.33 -5.76 -8.24
N GLN A 44 -0.17 -6.56 -7.28
CA GLN A 44 -0.33 -7.99 -7.43
C GLN A 44 -1.81 -8.39 -7.43
N ARG A 45 -2.22 -9.15 -8.46
CA ARG A 45 -3.57 -9.71 -8.57
C ARG A 45 -3.50 -11.22 -8.42
N VAL A 46 -4.33 -11.76 -7.54
CA VAL A 46 -4.41 -13.18 -7.26
C VAL A 46 -5.81 -13.68 -7.62
N ARG A 47 -5.89 -14.76 -8.39
CA ARG A 47 -7.17 -15.38 -8.78
C ARG A 47 -7.87 -16.03 -7.59
N SER A 48 -7.12 -16.84 -6.84
CA SER A 48 -7.57 -17.51 -5.63
C SER A 48 -6.46 -17.47 -4.58
N ARG A 49 -6.83 -17.33 -3.31
CA ARG A 49 -5.91 -17.38 -2.17
C ARG A 49 -5.78 -18.76 -1.57
N THR A 50 -6.50 -19.71 -2.15
CA THR A 50 -6.46 -21.11 -1.76
C THR A 50 -6.18 -21.98 -2.98
N ALA A 51 -5.27 -22.94 -2.85
CA ALA A 51 -4.99 -23.94 -3.87
C ALA A 51 -4.58 -25.25 -3.17
N GLY A 52 -5.51 -26.18 -3.03
CA GLY A 52 -5.29 -27.40 -2.26
C GLY A 52 -4.89 -27.08 -0.81
N ARG A 53 -3.67 -27.44 -0.43
CA ARG A 53 -3.13 -27.19 0.93
C ARG A 53 -2.35 -25.89 1.07
N VAL A 54 -2.28 -25.08 0.00
CA VAL A 54 -1.57 -23.80 0.01
C VAL A 54 -2.58 -22.69 0.22
N LEU A 55 -2.31 -21.81 1.20
CA LEU A 55 -3.08 -20.61 1.50
C LEU A 55 -2.14 -19.41 1.46
N LEU A 56 -2.56 -18.36 0.75
CA LEU A 56 -1.78 -17.14 0.61
C LEU A 56 -2.18 -16.10 1.67
N VAL A 57 -1.19 -15.44 2.26
CA VAL A 57 -1.37 -14.38 3.26
C VAL A 57 -0.44 -13.20 2.96
N GLY A 58 -0.74 -12.01 3.51
CA GLY A 58 0.02 -10.80 3.27
C GLY A 58 -0.01 -10.39 1.80
N ASP A 59 1.10 -9.83 1.30
CA ASP A 59 1.22 -9.35 -0.08
C ASP A 59 1.00 -10.46 -1.11
N ALA A 60 1.36 -11.71 -0.79
CA ALA A 60 1.11 -12.86 -1.63
C ALA A 60 -0.40 -13.10 -1.87
N ALA A 61 -1.27 -12.71 -0.94
CA ALA A 61 -2.73 -12.81 -1.08
C ALA A 61 -3.33 -11.73 -2.00
N GLY A 62 -2.55 -10.74 -2.38
CA GLY A 62 -2.90 -9.63 -3.27
C GLY A 62 -2.53 -8.27 -2.69
N TYR A 63 -1.96 -7.44 -3.53
CA TYR A 63 -1.45 -6.13 -3.17
C TYR A 63 -1.90 -5.08 -4.18
N VAL A 64 -2.25 -3.88 -3.71
CA VAL A 64 -2.67 -2.78 -4.59
C VAL A 64 -1.52 -1.81 -4.79
N ASP A 65 -1.07 -1.20 -3.70
CA ASP A 65 0.02 -0.22 -3.70
C ASP A 65 0.48 0.08 -2.25
N ALA A 66 1.70 0.63 -2.11
CA ALA A 66 2.26 1.05 -0.83
C ALA A 66 1.75 2.41 -0.32
N LEU A 67 0.94 3.11 -1.13
CA LEU A 67 0.55 4.51 -0.92
C LEU A 67 -0.10 4.77 0.45
N THR A 68 -0.90 3.84 0.94
CA THR A 68 -1.66 4.00 2.19
C THR A 68 -0.96 3.42 3.43
N GLY A 69 0.14 2.67 3.26
CA GLY A 69 0.87 2.05 4.38
C GLY A 69 0.16 0.90 5.09
N GLU A 70 -1.01 0.47 4.63
CA GLU A 70 -1.89 -0.52 5.30
C GLU A 70 -1.48 -2.00 5.08
N GLY A 71 -0.36 -2.26 4.41
CA GLY A 71 0.07 -3.62 4.07
C GLY A 71 0.12 -4.57 5.28
N LEU A 72 0.66 -4.10 6.41
CA LEU A 72 0.76 -4.90 7.64
C LEU A 72 -0.61 -5.18 8.26
N GLY A 73 -1.52 -4.19 8.30
CA GLY A 73 -2.88 -4.39 8.82
C GLY A 73 -3.64 -5.46 8.03
N ILE A 74 -3.57 -5.41 6.70
CA ILE A 74 -4.16 -6.44 5.83
C ILE A 74 -3.48 -7.81 6.00
N ALA A 75 -2.17 -7.84 6.21
CA ALA A 75 -1.44 -9.09 6.43
C ALA A 75 -1.86 -9.75 7.74
N PHE A 76 -1.93 -9.00 8.84
CA PHE A 76 -2.34 -9.53 10.15
C PHE A 76 -3.81 -9.96 10.16
N GLY A 77 -4.73 -9.12 9.69
CA GLY A 77 -6.14 -9.49 9.60
C GLY A 77 -6.38 -10.68 8.66
N GLY A 78 -5.59 -10.78 7.58
CA GLY A 78 -5.59 -11.94 6.69
C GLY A 78 -5.07 -13.21 7.37
N ALA A 79 -4.05 -13.11 8.21
CA ALA A 79 -3.50 -14.24 8.96
C ALA A 79 -4.49 -14.75 10.02
N GLU A 80 -5.10 -13.86 10.80
CA GLU A 80 -6.15 -14.21 11.77
C GLU A 80 -7.29 -14.94 11.09
N LEU A 81 -7.79 -14.38 9.99
CA LEU A 81 -8.88 -14.97 9.21
C LEU A 81 -8.53 -16.34 8.64
N LEU A 82 -7.27 -16.55 8.22
CA LEU A 82 -6.76 -17.82 7.75
C LEU A 82 -6.78 -18.86 8.86
N VAL A 83 -6.25 -18.50 10.03
CA VAL A 83 -6.22 -19.37 11.21
C VAL A 83 -7.65 -19.77 11.61
N ASP A 84 -8.58 -18.82 11.68
CA ASP A 84 -10.00 -19.08 11.98
C ASP A 84 -10.61 -20.08 10.99
N CYS A 85 -10.35 -19.91 9.69
CA CYS A 85 -10.86 -20.81 8.67
C CYS A 85 -10.29 -22.22 8.78
N VAL A 86 -8.99 -22.33 9.09
CA VAL A 86 -8.31 -23.63 9.27
C VAL A 86 -8.85 -24.35 10.50
N LEU A 87 -8.91 -23.67 11.64
CA LEU A 87 -9.40 -24.26 12.90
C LEU A 87 -10.88 -24.68 12.81
N ALA A 88 -11.66 -23.93 12.04
CA ALA A 88 -13.09 -24.26 11.81
C ALA A 88 -13.32 -25.32 10.71
N GLY A 89 -12.26 -25.82 10.06
CA GLY A 89 -12.39 -26.76 8.93
C GLY A 89 -13.03 -26.14 7.68
N ARG A 90 -13.03 -24.80 7.55
CA ARG A 90 -13.70 -24.06 6.47
C ARG A 90 -12.71 -23.30 5.59
N VAL A 91 -11.67 -23.99 5.14
CA VAL A 91 -10.60 -23.41 4.32
C VAL A 91 -11.12 -22.80 3.02
N ASP A 92 -12.16 -23.40 2.43
CA ASP A 92 -12.80 -22.90 1.18
C ASP A 92 -13.44 -21.51 1.34
N ASP A 93 -13.81 -21.13 2.57
CA ASP A 93 -14.37 -19.83 2.87
C ASP A 93 -13.31 -18.71 2.90
N TYR A 94 -12.04 -19.04 3.05
CA TYR A 94 -10.97 -18.07 3.27
C TYR A 94 -10.89 -17.01 2.15
N ASP A 95 -10.89 -17.40 0.87
CA ASP A 95 -10.78 -16.46 -0.24
C ASP A 95 -11.95 -15.45 -0.25
N ARG A 96 -13.17 -15.90 -0.01
CA ARG A 96 -14.36 -15.04 0.07
C ARG A 96 -14.29 -14.06 1.24
N ARG A 97 -13.94 -14.57 2.42
CA ARG A 97 -13.81 -13.75 3.65
C ARG A 97 -12.69 -12.73 3.53
N TRP A 98 -11.54 -13.11 2.98
CA TRP A 98 -10.43 -12.21 2.71
C TRP A 98 -10.81 -11.07 1.76
N ARG A 99 -11.51 -11.38 0.66
CA ARG A 99 -12.02 -10.38 -0.30
C ARG A 99 -12.95 -9.38 0.37
N ARG A 100 -13.78 -9.84 1.29
CA ARG A 100 -14.72 -8.98 2.03
C ARG A 100 -13.97 -8.07 3.00
N MET A 101 -13.03 -8.61 3.78
CA MET A 101 -12.19 -7.88 4.73
C MET A 101 -11.39 -6.78 4.01
N SER A 102 -10.67 -7.13 2.94
CA SER A 102 -9.80 -6.21 2.20
C SER A 102 -10.51 -5.26 1.25
N ARG A 103 -11.85 -5.38 1.09
CA ARG A 103 -12.62 -4.65 0.06
C ARG A 103 -12.49 -3.13 0.19
N ARG A 104 -12.64 -2.60 1.40
CA ARG A 104 -12.58 -1.15 1.65
C ARG A 104 -11.20 -0.60 1.31
N TYR A 105 -10.16 -1.21 1.86
CA TYR A 105 -8.78 -0.89 1.55
C TYR A 105 -8.52 -0.87 0.03
N ARG A 106 -8.86 -1.94 -0.66
CA ARG A 106 -8.63 -2.07 -2.11
C ARG A 106 -9.35 -1.02 -2.93
N LEU A 107 -10.58 -0.67 -2.58
CA LEU A 107 -11.36 0.36 -3.28
C LEU A 107 -10.77 1.75 -3.02
N LEU A 108 -10.45 2.08 -1.77
CA LEU A 108 -9.90 3.39 -1.40
C LEU A 108 -8.51 3.59 -1.99
N THR A 109 -7.62 2.61 -1.88
CA THR A 109 -6.28 2.68 -2.46
C THR A 109 -6.33 2.78 -3.98
N ALA A 110 -7.18 1.99 -4.65
CA ALA A 110 -7.34 2.08 -6.10
C ALA A 110 -7.93 3.42 -6.53
N GLY A 111 -8.89 3.95 -5.80
CA GLY A 111 -9.47 5.29 -6.06
C GLY A 111 -8.44 6.40 -5.90
N LEU A 112 -7.63 6.33 -4.84
CA LEU A 112 -6.57 7.30 -4.59
C LEU A 112 -5.48 7.26 -5.66
N LEU A 113 -5.09 6.05 -6.11
CA LEU A 113 -4.15 5.88 -7.21
C LEU A 113 -4.69 6.45 -8.53
N GLN A 114 -5.96 6.23 -8.85
CA GLN A 114 -6.58 6.83 -10.02
C GLN A 114 -6.62 8.35 -9.93
N ALA A 115 -7.00 8.90 -8.77
CA ALA A 115 -7.02 10.34 -8.52
C ALA A 115 -5.62 10.96 -8.65
N SER A 116 -4.59 10.31 -8.12
CA SER A 116 -3.20 10.78 -8.23
C SER A 116 -2.64 10.72 -9.66
N GLY A 117 -3.20 9.89 -10.52
CA GLY A 117 -2.87 9.81 -11.95
C GLY A 117 -3.35 11.02 -12.76
N VAL A 118 -4.32 11.80 -12.25
CA VAL A 118 -4.89 12.97 -12.92
C VAL A 118 -4.21 14.22 -12.37
N ALA A 119 -3.39 14.90 -13.21
CA ALA A 119 -2.54 16.01 -12.78
C ALA A 119 -3.26 17.10 -11.95
N PRO A 120 -4.43 17.67 -12.36
CA PRO A 120 -5.14 18.67 -11.57
C PRO A 120 -5.66 18.13 -10.23
N VAL A 121 -6.05 16.86 -10.17
CA VAL A 121 -6.53 16.24 -8.92
C VAL A 121 -5.35 16.00 -7.97
N ARG A 122 -4.23 15.49 -8.49
CA ARG A 122 -3.02 15.25 -7.71
C ARG A 122 -2.53 16.50 -6.99
N SER A 123 -2.50 17.65 -7.68
CA SER A 123 -2.04 18.91 -7.08
C SER A 123 -2.98 19.42 -5.98
N MET A 124 -4.23 18.97 -5.95
CA MET A 124 -5.23 19.37 -4.96
C MET A 124 -5.33 18.42 -3.75
N ILE A 125 -4.76 17.21 -3.81
CA ILE A 125 -4.87 16.23 -2.72
C ILE A 125 -4.32 16.78 -1.40
N VAL A 126 -3.10 17.32 -1.42
CA VAL A 126 -2.46 17.86 -0.21
C VAL A 126 -3.12 19.15 0.27
N PRO A 127 -3.39 20.16 -0.57
CA PRO A 127 -4.16 21.33 -0.16
C PRO A 127 -5.55 20.98 0.40
N ALA A 128 -6.28 20.06 -0.22
CA ALA A 128 -7.59 19.64 0.28
C ALA A 128 -7.48 18.94 1.66
N ALA A 129 -6.46 18.13 1.89
CA ALA A 129 -6.22 17.50 3.18
C ALA A 129 -5.93 18.52 4.29
N SER A 130 -5.25 19.63 3.97
CA SER A 130 -4.95 20.71 4.92
C SER A 130 -6.17 21.58 5.23
N VAL A 131 -7.06 21.78 4.25
CA VAL A 131 -8.30 22.57 4.42
C VAL A 131 -9.39 21.78 5.15
N PHE A 132 -9.44 20.45 4.92
CA PHE A 132 -10.45 19.56 5.50
C PHE A 132 -9.81 18.42 6.34
N PRO A 133 -9.08 18.75 7.43
CA PRO A 133 -8.34 17.75 8.20
C PRO A 133 -9.25 16.69 8.83
N ALA A 134 -10.46 17.04 9.23
CA ALA A 134 -11.42 16.08 9.81
C ALA A 134 -11.90 15.06 8.76
N ALA A 135 -12.17 15.48 7.53
CA ALA A 135 -12.57 14.59 6.45
C ALA A 135 -11.41 13.67 6.04
N PHE A 136 -10.19 14.20 5.98
CA PHE A 136 -9.00 13.42 5.70
C PHE A 136 -8.69 12.43 6.83
N GLY A 137 -8.75 12.85 8.08
CA GLY A 137 -8.61 11.98 9.26
C GLY A 137 -9.66 10.87 9.29
N GLY A 138 -10.92 11.19 8.94
CA GLY A 138 -11.98 10.20 8.79
C GLY A 138 -11.69 9.16 7.70
N MET A 139 -11.14 9.59 6.57
CA MET A 139 -10.74 8.69 5.48
C MET A 139 -9.55 7.80 5.89
N VAL A 140 -8.56 8.36 6.60
CA VAL A 140 -7.43 7.59 7.15
C VAL A 140 -7.92 6.56 8.18
N ASN A 141 -8.81 6.95 9.08
CA ASN A 141 -9.39 6.03 10.06
C ASN A 141 -10.23 4.91 9.41
N LEU A 142 -10.90 5.19 8.28
CA LEU A 142 -11.60 4.15 7.50
C LEU A 142 -10.66 3.15 6.83
N LEU A 143 -9.39 3.53 6.62
CA LEU A 143 -8.35 2.63 6.12
C LEU A 143 -7.73 1.80 7.25
N ALA A 144 -7.62 2.36 8.47
CA ALA A 144 -6.93 1.74 9.59
C ALA A 144 -7.71 0.59 10.31
N TYR A 145 -8.98 0.26 9.85
CA TYR A 145 -9.80 -0.80 10.47
C TYR A 145 -10.56 -1.62 9.44
#